data_ac01d8b25e72229db0c3e129dc05b0cc
#
_entry.id   ac01d8b25e72229db0c3e129dc05b0cc
#
_cell.length_a   1.000
_cell.length_b   1.000
_cell.length_c   1.000
_cell.angle_alpha   90.00
_cell.angle_beta   90.00
_cell.angle_gamma   90.00
#
_symmetry.space_group_name_H-M   'P 1'
#
loop_
_entity.id
_entity.type
_entity.pdbx_description
1 polymer ?
#
loop_
_entity_poly.entity_id
_entity_poly.type
_entity_poly.pdbx_seq_one_letter_code
_entity_poly.pdbx_strand_id
1 'polypeptide(L)'
;IMPSLVGSEMCIRDRIVALLQYLNAHLTEGLTIDELAARFYISKYHMMRRFRAETGYTVHAYLTGKRLALAREQIAAGTPILQAASACGFGDYSAFCRAYRRQFGQPPSSAKQDAAETPKSRKKA
;
A
#
# COMPACT_ATOMS: atom_id res chain seq x y z
N ILE A 1 -0.16 18.07 -22.20
CA ILE A 1 -0.51 18.17 -21.92
C ILE A 1 -1.17 18.45 -21.43
N MET A 2 -1.29 18.80 -21.87
CA MET A 2 -1.82 19.32 -21.51
C MET A 2 -2.36 19.40 -20.33
N PRO A 3 -1.82 19.81 -19.69
CA PRO A 3 -2.19 19.70 -18.31
C PRO A 3 -3.49 20.37 -18.01
N SER A 4 -3.68 21.54 -18.49
CA SER A 4 -4.90 22.24 -18.20
C SER A 4 -6.08 21.52 -18.81
N LEU A 5 -5.91 21.06 -19.99
CA LEU A 5 -6.95 20.31 -20.59
C LEU A 5 -7.27 19.10 -19.80
N VAL A 6 -6.24 18.45 -19.40
CA VAL A 6 -6.38 17.26 -18.64
C VAL A 6 -7.17 17.53 -17.39
N GLY A 7 -6.90 18.64 -16.75
CA GLY A 7 -7.60 18.99 -15.53
C GLY A 7 -9.09 19.05 -15.70
N SER A 8 -9.55 19.66 -16.76
CA SER A 8 -10.98 19.81 -16.94
C SER A 8 -11.56 18.60 -17.64
N GLU A 9 -10.80 17.95 -18.48
CA GLU A 9 -11.32 16.83 -19.27
C GLU A 9 -11.13 15.49 -18.60
N MET A 10 -10.29 15.41 -17.59
CA MET A 10 -9.98 14.16 -16.96
C MET A 10 -11.22 13.53 -16.32
N CYS A 11 -11.56 12.34 -16.72
CA CYS A 11 -12.68 11.65 -16.15
C CYS A 11 -12.28 11.10 -14.79
N ILE A 12 -13.28 10.70 -14.02
CA ILE A 12 -13.02 10.22 -12.66
C ILE A 12 -12.13 8.99 -12.66
N ARG A 13 -12.27 8.14 -13.66
CA ARG A 13 -11.43 6.95 -13.74
C ARG A 13 -9.97 7.34 -13.91
N ASP A 14 -9.69 8.34 -14.76
CA ASP A 14 -8.32 8.79 -14.95
C ASP A 14 -7.74 9.34 -13.68
N ARG A 15 -8.58 10.01 -12.89
CA ARG A 15 -8.13 10.53 -11.61
C ARG A 15 -7.80 9.40 -10.64
N ILE A 16 -8.59 8.34 -10.68
CA ILE A 16 -8.32 7.19 -9.82
C ILE A 16 -7.02 6.52 -10.24
N VAL A 17 -6.76 6.40 -11.53
CA VAL A 17 -5.51 5.84 -12.01
C VAL A 17 -4.33 6.69 -11.54
N ALA A 18 -4.45 8.01 -11.67
CA ALA A 18 -3.41 8.91 -11.21
C ALA A 18 -3.21 8.78 -9.70
N LEU A 19 -4.30 8.61 -8.97
CA LEU A 19 -4.23 8.42 -7.53
C LEU A 19 -3.48 7.15 -7.19
N LEU A 20 -3.76 6.06 -7.89
CA LEU A 20 -3.06 4.81 -7.67
C LEU A 20 -1.56 4.98 -7.90
N GLN A 21 -1.19 5.67 -8.96
CA GLN A 21 0.22 5.90 -9.24
C GLN A 21 0.86 6.72 -8.13
N TYR A 22 0.15 7.72 -7.64
CA TYR A 22 0.66 8.55 -6.57
C TYR A 22 0.83 7.74 -5.29
N LEU A 23 -0.16 6.92 -4.96
CA LEU A 23 -0.09 6.09 -3.77
C LEU A 23 1.10 5.13 -3.84
N ASN A 24 1.30 4.52 -4.99
CA ASN A 24 2.41 3.58 -5.14
C ASN A 24 3.76 4.28 -5.03
N ALA A 25 3.84 5.53 -5.44
CA ALA A 25 5.09 6.27 -5.36
C ALA A 25 5.37 6.78 -3.95
N HIS A 26 4.35 6.89 -3.10
CA HIS A 26 4.48 7.47 -1.78
C HIS A 26 3.96 6.55 -0.67
N LEU A 27 4.15 5.26 -0.84
CA LEU A 27 3.58 4.27 0.08
C LEU A 27 3.93 4.47 1.54
N THR A 28 5.17 4.89 1.80
CA THR A 28 5.64 4.97 3.18
C THR A 28 5.42 6.33 3.81
N GLU A 29 4.84 7.26 3.09
CA GLU A 29 4.57 8.58 3.62
C GLU A 29 3.24 8.61 4.35
N GLY A 30 3.10 9.56 5.25
CA GLY A 30 1.87 9.68 6.02
C GLY A 30 0.80 10.40 5.23
N LEU A 31 0.19 9.70 4.31
CA LEU A 31 -0.83 10.28 3.45
C LEU A 31 -2.18 10.29 4.15
N THR A 32 -2.91 11.38 4.00
CA THR A 32 -4.27 11.46 4.52
C THR A 32 -5.25 11.55 3.37
N ILE A 33 -6.47 11.13 3.63
CA ILE A 33 -7.52 11.17 2.62
C ILE A 33 -7.78 12.62 2.20
N ASP A 34 -7.75 13.54 3.16
CA ASP A 34 -7.99 14.95 2.84
C ASP A 34 -6.93 15.50 1.91
N GLU A 35 -5.68 15.17 2.15
CA GLU A 35 -4.60 15.64 1.29
C GLU A 35 -4.73 15.07 -0.12
N LEU A 36 -5.07 13.80 -0.21
CA LEU A 36 -5.23 13.18 -1.51
C LEU A 36 -6.38 13.78 -2.29
N ALA A 37 -7.49 14.01 -1.62
CA ALA A 37 -8.65 14.61 -2.26
C ALA A 37 -8.32 16.00 -2.78
N ALA A 38 -7.61 16.78 -1.98
CA ALA A 38 -7.25 18.14 -2.39
C ALA A 38 -6.29 18.10 -3.57
N ARG A 39 -5.35 17.16 -3.56
CA ARG A 39 -4.36 17.08 -4.63
C ARG A 39 -5.00 16.75 -5.97
N PHE A 40 -6.02 15.92 -5.96
CA PHE A 40 -6.64 15.49 -7.20
C PHE A 40 -7.96 16.21 -7.49
N TYR A 41 -8.25 17.27 -6.74
CA TYR A 41 -9.39 18.14 -7.00
C TYR A 41 -10.71 17.36 -7.06
N ILE A 42 -10.89 16.50 -6.07
CA ILE A 42 -12.07 15.67 -6.00
C ILE A 42 -12.54 15.65 -4.56
N SER A 43 -13.84 15.54 -4.32
CA SER A 43 -14.32 15.49 -2.95
C SER A 43 -13.87 14.19 -2.30
N LYS A 44 -13.63 14.26 -0.99
CA LYS A 44 -13.18 13.11 -0.24
C LYS A 44 -14.12 11.92 -0.40
N TYR A 45 -15.40 12.16 -0.28
CA TYR A 45 -16.37 11.07 -0.37
C TYR A 45 -16.46 10.49 -1.76
N HIS A 46 -16.41 11.35 -2.77
CA HIS A 46 -16.45 10.87 -4.15
C HIS A 46 -15.21 10.05 -4.46
N MET A 47 -14.05 10.52 -4.00
CA MET A 47 -12.80 9.82 -4.23
C MET A 47 -12.84 8.43 -3.60
N MET A 48 -13.28 8.36 -2.34
CA MET A 48 -13.31 7.08 -1.64
C MET A 48 -14.26 6.11 -2.31
N ARG A 49 -15.42 6.60 -2.72
CA ARG A 49 -16.41 5.77 -3.37
C ARG A 49 -15.92 5.24 -4.70
N ARG A 50 -15.38 6.13 -5.52
CA ARG A 50 -14.89 5.72 -6.82
C ARG A 50 -13.67 4.81 -6.73
N PHE A 51 -12.79 5.11 -5.78
CA PHE A 51 -11.63 4.25 -5.60
C PHE A 51 -12.06 2.84 -5.29
N ARG A 52 -13.02 2.69 -4.38
CA ARG A 52 -13.50 1.37 -4.04
C ARG A 52 -14.21 0.71 -5.23
N ALA A 53 -14.95 1.47 -6.00
CA ALA A 53 -15.65 0.93 -7.16
C ALA A 53 -14.68 0.45 -8.22
N GLU A 54 -13.59 1.18 -8.43
CA GLU A 54 -12.63 0.82 -9.47
C GLU A 54 -11.63 -0.25 -9.05
N THR A 55 -11.23 -0.25 -7.77
CA THR A 55 -10.19 -1.16 -7.33
C THR A 55 -10.70 -2.31 -6.47
N GLY A 56 -11.88 -2.16 -5.89
CA GLY A 56 -12.38 -3.16 -4.97
C GLY A 56 -11.90 -2.97 -3.54
N TYR A 57 -11.07 -1.97 -3.30
CA TYR A 57 -10.51 -1.70 -1.98
C TYR A 57 -10.74 -0.27 -1.58
N THR A 58 -10.80 -0.03 -0.25
CA THR A 58 -10.74 1.34 0.22
C THR A 58 -9.31 1.84 0.05
N VAL A 59 -9.14 3.15 0.06
CA VAL A 59 -7.80 3.72 -0.04
C VAL A 59 -6.93 3.22 1.10
N HIS A 60 -7.48 3.18 2.32
CA HIS A 60 -6.73 2.72 3.47
C HIS A 60 -6.31 1.26 3.32
N ALA A 61 -7.25 0.40 2.91
CA ALA A 61 -6.94 -1.01 2.75
C ALA A 61 -5.88 -1.22 1.67
N TYR A 62 -5.97 -0.46 0.60
CA TYR A 62 -4.99 -0.55 -0.47
C TYR A 62 -3.59 -0.19 0.02
N LEU A 63 -3.50 0.95 0.72
CA LEU A 63 -2.21 1.38 1.26
C LEU A 63 -1.65 0.37 2.25
N THR A 64 -2.50 -0.10 3.15
CA THR A 64 -2.06 -1.07 4.15
C THR A 64 -1.54 -2.34 3.48
N GLY A 65 -2.27 -2.82 2.49
CA GLY A 65 -1.84 -4.03 1.78
C GLY A 65 -0.52 -3.85 1.08
N LYS A 66 -0.33 -2.70 0.42
CA LYS A 66 0.92 -2.45 -0.28
C LYS A 66 2.08 -2.28 0.70
N ARG A 67 1.83 -1.61 1.81
CA ARG A 67 2.86 -1.45 2.83
C ARG A 67 3.27 -2.78 3.44
N LEU A 68 2.29 -3.65 3.64
CA LEU A 68 2.59 -4.97 4.17
C LEU A 68 3.41 -5.80 3.20
N ALA A 69 3.10 -5.71 1.91
CA ALA A 69 3.86 -6.43 0.91
C ALA A 69 5.31 -5.94 0.88
N LEU A 70 5.49 -4.62 0.98
CA LEU A 70 6.83 -4.05 0.99
C LEU A 70 7.58 -4.49 2.25
N ALA A 71 6.91 -4.48 3.39
CA ALA A 71 7.54 -4.93 4.63
C ALA A 71 7.93 -6.38 4.55
N ARG A 72 7.10 -7.20 3.94
CA ARG A 72 7.41 -8.62 3.79
C ARG A 72 8.68 -8.81 2.97
N GLU A 73 8.81 -8.05 1.90
CA GLU A 73 10.01 -8.13 1.08
C GLU A 73 11.24 -7.73 1.87
N GLN A 74 11.13 -6.68 2.68
CA GLN A 74 12.27 -6.24 3.47
C GLN A 74 12.65 -7.26 4.52
N ILE A 75 11.67 -7.85 5.18
CA ILE A 75 11.93 -8.87 6.19
C ILE A 75 12.58 -10.07 5.53
N ALA A 76 12.10 -10.48 4.38
CA ALA A 76 12.67 -11.60 3.66
C ALA A 76 14.09 -11.31 3.22
N ALA A 77 14.41 -10.04 3.00
CA ALA A 77 15.77 -9.66 2.61
C ALA A 77 16.70 -9.53 3.80
N GLY A 78 16.20 -9.70 5.02
CA GLY A 78 17.05 -9.67 6.19
C GLY A 78 16.83 -8.50 7.12
N THR A 79 15.92 -7.60 6.79
CA THR A 79 15.65 -6.44 7.64
C THR A 79 14.91 -6.88 8.90
N PRO A 80 15.29 -6.36 10.06
CA PRO A 80 14.56 -6.67 11.29
C PRO A 80 13.09 -6.30 11.17
N ILE A 81 12.23 -7.10 11.74
CA ILE A 81 10.79 -6.92 11.60
C ILE A 81 10.35 -5.54 12.08
N LEU A 82 10.84 -5.12 13.23
CA LEU A 82 10.46 -3.82 13.76
C LEU A 82 10.90 -2.69 12.84
N GLN A 83 12.09 -2.81 12.30
CA GLN A 83 12.62 -1.81 11.40
C GLN A 83 11.84 -1.78 10.10
N ALA A 84 11.48 -2.94 9.58
CA ALA A 84 10.71 -3.01 8.35
C ALA A 84 9.34 -2.37 8.54
N ALA A 85 8.70 -2.62 9.67
CA ALA A 85 7.40 -2.04 9.95
C ALA A 85 7.50 -0.52 10.00
N SER A 86 8.50 -0.01 10.68
CA SER A 86 8.69 1.43 10.78
C SER A 86 9.00 2.06 9.43
N ALA A 87 9.87 1.42 8.67
CA ALA A 87 10.26 1.95 7.36
C ALA A 87 9.10 1.98 6.39
N CYS A 88 8.14 1.07 6.56
CA CYS A 88 7.01 1.01 5.65
C CYS A 88 5.83 1.86 6.10
N GLY A 89 6.03 2.67 7.11
CA GLY A 89 5.00 3.63 7.49
C GLY A 89 4.07 3.20 8.59
N PHE A 90 4.36 2.09 9.27
CA PHE A 90 3.53 1.65 10.38
C PHE A 90 4.04 2.28 11.66
N GLY A 91 3.17 3.02 12.33
CA GLY A 91 3.56 3.69 13.57
C GLY A 91 3.43 2.80 14.79
N ASP A 92 2.66 1.73 14.70
CA ASP A 92 2.37 0.85 15.83
C ASP A 92 2.73 -0.58 15.43
N TYR A 93 3.71 -1.15 16.13
CA TYR A 93 4.16 -2.49 15.83
C TYR A 93 3.05 -3.53 16.00
N SER A 94 2.24 -3.37 17.04
CA SER A 94 1.14 -4.31 17.28
C SER A 94 0.13 -4.27 16.13
N ALA A 95 -0.17 -3.06 15.66
CA ALA A 95 -1.08 -2.92 14.54
C ALA A 95 -0.51 -3.55 13.29
N PHE A 96 0.80 -3.38 13.10
CA PHE A 96 1.48 -3.99 11.97
C PHE A 96 1.35 -5.51 12.02
N CYS A 97 1.61 -6.10 13.16
CA CYS A 97 1.53 -7.55 13.31
C CYS A 97 0.13 -8.08 13.03
N ARG A 98 -0.88 -7.38 13.57
CA ARG A 98 -2.25 -7.80 13.33
C ARG A 98 -2.62 -7.71 11.86
N ALA A 99 -2.23 -6.63 11.21
CA ALA A 99 -2.54 -6.45 9.79
C ALA A 99 -1.80 -7.48 8.96
N TYR A 100 -0.55 -7.76 9.30
CA TYR A 100 0.23 -8.75 8.58
C TYR A 100 -0.41 -10.13 8.65
N ARG A 101 -0.82 -10.53 9.86
CA ARG A 101 -1.47 -11.83 10.00
C ARG A 101 -2.78 -11.89 9.25
N ARG A 102 -3.52 -10.80 9.25
CA ARG A 102 -4.79 -10.77 8.55
C ARG A 102 -4.61 -10.92 7.05
N GLN A 103 -3.58 -10.28 6.51
CA GLN A 103 -3.37 -10.32 5.07
C GLN A 103 -2.69 -11.59 4.60
N PHE A 104 -1.69 -12.05 5.31
CA PHE A 104 -0.90 -13.20 4.87
C PHE A 104 -1.22 -14.48 5.62
N GLY A 105 -2.01 -14.42 6.66
CA GLY A 105 -2.35 -15.60 7.42
C GLY A 105 -1.24 -16.11 8.31
N GLN A 106 -0.13 -15.39 8.39
CA GLN A 106 1.02 -15.80 9.18
C GLN A 106 1.61 -14.58 9.86
N PRO A 107 2.33 -14.78 10.98
CA PRO A 107 2.97 -13.66 11.64
C PRO A 107 4.17 -13.15 10.82
N PRO A 108 4.61 -11.91 11.06
CA PRO A 108 5.74 -11.36 10.31
C PRO A 108 7.00 -12.19 10.41
N SER A 109 7.18 -12.90 11.51
CA SER A 109 8.38 -13.71 11.67
C SER A 109 8.48 -14.82 10.63
N SER A 110 7.34 -15.21 10.05
CA SER A 110 7.38 -16.25 9.03
C SER A 110 8.07 -15.78 7.76
N ALA A 111 8.08 -14.47 7.51
CA ALA A 111 8.79 -13.95 6.35
C ALA A 111 10.29 -14.17 6.49
N LYS A 112 10.81 -14.09 7.72
CA LYS A 112 12.21 -14.36 7.95
C LYS A 112 12.53 -15.83 7.70
N GLN A 113 11.62 -16.69 8.13
CA GLN A 113 11.81 -18.10 7.90
C GLN A 113 11.73 -18.42 6.42
N ASP A 114 10.80 -17.76 5.74
CA ASP A 114 10.70 -17.95 4.29
C ASP A 114 11.99 -17.57 3.61
N ALA A 115 12.62 -16.50 4.05
CA ALA A 115 13.87 -16.08 3.47
C ALA A 115 14.95 -17.12 3.67
N ALA A 116 15.01 -17.68 4.87
CA ALA A 116 16.01 -18.68 5.18
C ALA A 116 15.77 -19.95 4.39
N GLU A 117 14.51 -20.30 4.19
CA GLU A 117 14.17 -21.55 3.52
C GLU A 117 13.89 -21.38 2.05
N THR A 118 13.76 -20.16 1.62
CA THR A 118 13.39 -19.88 0.26
C THR A 118 14.15 -20.66 -0.79
N PRO A 119 15.47 -20.71 -0.74
CA PRO A 119 16.20 -21.45 -1.76
C PRO A 119 15.73 -22.88 -1.87
N LYS A 120 15.50 -23.49 -0.73
CA LYS A 120 15.06 -24.87 -0.75
C LYS A 120 13.63 -25.01 -1.24
N SER A 121 12.78 -24.15 -0.75
CA SER A 121 11.38 -24.20 -1.16
C SER A 121 11.24 -24.00 -2.64
N ARG A 122 11.96 -23.06 -3.17
CA ARG A 122 11.89 -22.80 -4.56
C ARG A 122 12.33 -23.96 -5.39
N LYS A 123 13.36 -24.58 -4.96
CA LYS A 123 13.86 -25.73 -5.69
C LYS A 123 12.85 -26.83 -5.73
N LYS A 124 12.16 -27.03 -4.64
CA LYS A 124 11.15 -28.05 -4.60
C LYS A 124 10.01 -27.72 -5.52
N ALA A 125 9.68 -26.47 -5.54
CA ALA A 125 8.59 -26.06 -6.41
C ALA A 125 9.04 -26.17 -7.83
#